data_9cce75d574e27cd521affab363dbe1df
#
_entry.id   9cce75d574e27cd521affab363dbe1df
#
_cell.length_a   1.000
_cell.length_b   1.000
_cell.length_c   1.000
_cell.angle_alpha   90.00
_cell.angle_beta   90.00
_cell.angle_gamma   90.00
#
_symmetry.space_group_name_H-M   'P 1'
#
loop_
_entity.id
_entity.type
_entity.pdbx_description
1 polymer ?
#
loop_
_entity_poly.entity_id
_entity_poly.type
_entity_poly.pdbx_seq_one_letter_code
_entity_poly.pdbx_strand_id
1 'polypeptide(L)'
;MSKTTIVLNQLQHLLPLREFEAFVGQHQADKYVKRLTCRNQLTILLYAQATGKDSLRDIQTSLTIRDSSWYHLGLETAARSTLAKANEKRPCQIYESLFYKMLEKCGTFSSGTASAFSFQNDLRAIDSTTIDLCLNLFPWARFRTQKGAIKLHTSFNVRSQIPDFIEITDGKVGDITAAKEFDLSQYPKGTIFVIDRGYTDYAFLKAIVAAGHHFVIRLRKNAQVLRLKAHRPPCGKGVLKDEKIGFVLPQALKDYPEDLRLVTYHDDEHDVTYEFITDEFRLSASNIALIYKQRWQIELFFKWIKQHLKIKTFLGTSKNSVLTQIWIAMIYFLLLAWTKFQTQFVGSLLELTRMIEEVLLEPISIIDLLNLTPRTVKRALARAGPPQLALL
;
A
#
# COMPACT_ATOMS: atom_id res chain seq x y z
N MET A 1 15.15 -36.58 -5.88
CA MET A 1 14.69 -35.68 -4.79
C MET A 1 15.09 -34.27 -5.17
N SER A 2 14.16 -33.40 -5.54
CA SER A 2 14.47 -31.98 -5.75
C SER A 2 14.91 -31.41 -4.40
N LYS A 3 16.11 -30.83 -4.33
CA LYS A 3 16.57 -30.14 -3.11
C LYS A 3 15.65 -28.96 -2.85
N THR A 4 14.79 -29.06 -1.86
CA THR A 4 13.92 -27.97 -1.44
C THR A 4 14.82 -26.85 -0.92
N THR A 5 14.75 -25.67 -1.53
CA THR A 5 15.51 -24.51 -1.08
C THR A 5 14.84 -23.89 0.14
N ILE A 6 15.58 -23.16 0.97
CA ILE A 6 15.03 -22.47 2.15
C ILE A 6 13.96 -21.46 1.74
N VAL A 7 12.96 -21.24 2.63
CA VAL A 7 11.78 -20.39 2.35
C VAL A 7 12.17 -18.99 1.91
N LEU A 8 13.16 -18.35 2.53
CA LEU A 8 13.63 -17.02 2.13
C LEU A 8 14.10 -16.99 0.67
N ASN A 9 14.80 -18.02 0.20
CA ASN A 9 15.23 -18.13 -1.20
C ASN A 9 14.03 -18.29 -2.15
N GLN A 10 13.04 -19.09 -1.76
CA GLN A 10 11.81 -19.25 -2.55
C GLN A 10 11.06 -17.91 -2.69
N LEU A 11 10.96 -17.10 -1.61
CA LEU A 11 10.40 -15.76 -1.66
C LEU A 11 11.21 -14.84 -2.58
N GLN A 12 12.54 -14.91 -2.53
CA GLN A 12 13.40 -14.09 -3.40
C GLN A 12 13.27 -14.44 -4.88
N HIS A 13 12.99 -15.69 -5.22
CA HIS A 13 12.75 -16.10 -6.61
C HIS A 13 11.46 -15.50 -7.19
N LEU A 14 10.58 -14.97 -6.35
CA LEU A 14 9.41 -14.23 -6.81
C LEU A 14 9.75 -12.81 -7.26
N LEU A 15 10.89 -12.25 -6.82
CA LEU A 15 11.34 -10.91 -7.20
C LEU A 15 11.85 -10.87 -8.65
N PRO A 16 11.69 -9.75 -9.34
CA PRO A 16 12.28 -9.49 -10.64
C PRO A 16 13.78 -9.16 -10.48
N LEU A 17 14.59 -10.19 -10.17
CA LEU A 17 16.00 -10.02 -9.80
C LEU A 17 16.88 -9.53 -10.96
N ARG A 18 16.52 -9.86 -12.20
CA ARG A 18 17.24 -9.38 -13.39
C ARG A 18 17.12 -7.86 -13.53
N GLU A 19 15.92 -7.35 -13.34
CA GLU A 19 15.62 -5.91 -13.34
C GLU A 19 16.30 -5.21 -12.16
N PHE A 20 16.31 -5.86 -11.01
CA PHE A 20 17.03 -5.34 -9.84
C PHE A 20 18.52 -5.17 -10.11
N GLU A 21 19.17 -6.16 -10.72
CA GLU A 21 20.58 -6.07 -11.11
C GLU A 21 20.84 -4.95 -12.13
N ALA A 22 19.91 -4.72 -13.05
CA ALA A 22 19.97 -3.59 -13.98
C ALA A 22 19.91 -2.24 -13.23
N PHE A 23 19.03 -2.08 -12.24
CA PHE A 23 18.95 -0.87 -11.41
C PHE A 23 20.24 -0.66 -10.60
N VAL A 24 20.80 -1.74 -10.02
CA VAL A 24 22.10 -1.69 -9.33
C VAL A 24 23.20 -1.20 -10.28
N GLY A 25 23.21 -1.68 -11.53
CA GLY A 25 24.16 -1.26 -12.56
C GLY A 25 23.99 0.20 -12.96
N GLN A 26 22.76 0.68 -13.19
CA GLN A 26 22.45 2.08 -13.52
C GLN A 26 22.98 3.05 -12.46
N HIS A 27 22.84 2.70 -11.18
CA HIS A 27 23.30 3.51 -10.06
C HIS A 27 24.78 3.25 -9.70
N GLN A 28 25.46 2.32 -10.37
CA GLN A 28 26.83 1.88 -10.04
C GLN A 28 27.00 1.51 -8.55
N ALA A 29 25.94 1.00 -7.91
CA ALA A 29 25.87 0.86 -6.46
C ALA A 29 26.76 -0.25 -5.90
N ASP A 30 27.16 -1.20 -6.74
CA ASP A 30 28.12 -2.27 -6.41
C ASP A 30 29.54 -2.00 -6.97
N LYS A 31 29.80 -0.77 -7.49
CA LYS A 31 31.14 -0.41 -7.96
C LYS A 31 32.14 -0.51 -6.80
N TYR A 32 33.21 -1.26 -7.01
CA TYR A 32 34.24 -1.57 -6.01
C TYR A 32 33.77 -2.36 -4.77
N VAL A 33 32.55 -2.92 -4.79
CA VAL A 33 32.05 -3.78 -3.72
C VAL A 33 32.62 -5.19 -3.89
N LYS A 34 33.22 -5.75 -2.82
CA LYS A 34 33.84 -7.09 -2.85
C LYS A 34 32.92 -8.17 -2.29
N ARG A 35 32.20 -7.89 -1.19
CA ARG A 35 31.44 -8.93 -0.46
C ARG A 35 29.97 -8.58 -0.28
N LEU A 36 29.65 -7.46 0.35
CA LEU A 36 28.26 -7.06 0.61
C LEU A 36 27.68 -6.34 -0.63
N THR A 37 27.25 -7.12 -1.63
CA THR A 37 26.56 -6.58 -2.83
C THR A 37 25.18 -6.03 -2.46
N CYS A 38 24.53 -5.25 -3.37
CA CYS A 38 23.15 -4.80 -3.20
C CYS A 38 22.18 -5.99 -3.06
N ARG A 39 22.45 -7.09 -3.77
CA ARG A 39 21.67 -8.33 -3.65
C ARG A 39 21.80 -8.93 -2.24
N ASN A 40 23.01 -8.99 -1.71
CA ASN A 40 23.22 -9.47 -0.34
C ASN A 40 22.56 -8.55 0.69
N GLN A 41 22.64 -7.23 0.48
CA GLN A 41 21.92 -6.26 1.33
C GLN A 41 20.41 -6.46 1.27
N LEU A 42 19.82 -6.62 0.07
CA LEU A 42 18.40 -6.93 -0.11
C LEU A 42 17.99 -8.17 0.69
N THR A 43 18.75 -9.27 0.56
CA THR A 43 18.48 -10.52 1.29
C THR A 43 18.51 -10.32 2.80
N ILE A 44 19.54 -9.64 3.32
CA ILE A 44 19.70 -9.35 4.75
C ILE A 44 18.56 -8.47 5.26
N LEU A 45 18.18 -7.44 4.52
CA LEU A 45 17.10 -6.53 4.92
C LEU A 45 15.72 -7.19 4.83
N LEU A 46 15.48 -8.06 3.85
CA LEU A 46 14.24 -8.87 3.79
C LEU A 46 14.16 -9.82 4.98
N TYR A 47 15.25 -10.47 5.33
CA TYR A 47 15.32 -11.30 6.53
C TYR A 47 15.03 -10.48 7.79
N ALA A 48 15.67 -9.32 7.93
CA ALA A 48 15.46 -8.43 9.08
C ALA A 48 14.02 -7.97 9.18
N GLN A 49 13.40 -7.64 8.04
CA GLN A 49 11.98 -7.26 7.96
C GLN A 49 11.06 -8.41 8.36
N ALA A 50 11.27 -9.59 7.81
CA ALA A 50 10.47 -10.78 8.06
C ALA A 50 10.56 -11.28 9.51
N THR A 51 11.74 -11.18 10.13
CA THR A 51 12.00 -11.64 11.52
C THR A 51 11.95 -10.51 12.55
N GLY A 52 11.48 -9.34 12.16
CA GLY A 52 11.24 -8.24 13.08
C GLY A 52 12.49 -7.69 13.79
N LYS A 53 13.69 -7.70 13.16
CA LYS A 53 14.92 -7.22 13.79
C LYS A 53 14.88 -5.71 14.07
N ASP A 54 15.22 -5.31 15.27
CA ASP A 54 15.16 -3.92 15.74
C ASP A 54 16.47 -3.16 15.59
N SER A 55 17.60 -3.86 15.40
CA SER A 55 18.91 -3.22 15.26
C SER A 55 19.85 -3.96 14.31
N LEU A 56 20.83 -3.21 13.78
CA LEU A 56 21.92 -3.83 13.00
C LEU A 56 22.76 -4.81 13.82
N ARG A 57 22.75 -4.68 15.14
CA ARG A 57 23.44 -5.63 16.04
C ARG A 57 22.69 -6.96 16.10
N ASP A 58 21.37 -6.94 16.17
CA ASP A 58 20.54 -8.16 16.15
C ASP A 58 20.68 -8.89 14.83
N ILE A 59 20.75 -8.13 13.71
CA ILE A 59 21.02 -8.70 12.39
C ILE A 59 22.39 -9.38 12.37
N GLN A 60 23.45 -8.70 12.83
CA GLN A 60 24.80 -9.27 12.87
C GLN A 60 24.86 -10.52 13.72
N THR A 61 24.25 -10.52 14.90
CA THR A 61 24.17 -11.70 15.78
C THR A 61 23.48 -12.87 15.06
N SER A 62 22.37 -12.61 14.38
CA SER A 62 21.67 -13.66 13.62
C SER A 62 22.51 -14.19 12.45
N LEU A 63 23.25 -13.32 11.74
CA LEU A 63 24.16 -13.72 10.67
C LEU A 63 25.28 -14.63 11.20
N THR A 64 25.81 -14.33 12.38
CA THR A 64 26.87 -15.13 13.01
C THR A 64 26.37 -16.49 13.49
N ILE A 65 25.22 -16.55 14.17
CA ILE A 65 24.69 -17.79 14.74
C ILE A 65 24.22 -18.78 13.66
N ARG A 66 23.69 -18.27 12.54
CA ARG A 66 23.09 -19.08 11.48
C ARG A 66 23.95 -19.15 10.21
N ASP A 67 25.26 -19.20 10.36
CA ASP A 67 26.23 -19.12 9.25
C ASP A 67 25.96 -20.18 8.16
N SER A 68 25.64 -21.41 8.54
CA SER A 68 25.28 -22.49 7.61
C SER A 68 24.08 -22.19 6.74
N SER A 69 23.05 -21.52 7.28
CA SER A 69 21.85 -21.13 6.52
C SER A 69 22.17 -20.03 5.52
N TRP A 70 23.05 -19.09 5.87
CA TRP A 70 23.46 -17.98 4.98
C TRP A 70 24.33 -18.47 3.82
N TYR A 71 25.15 -19.47 4.04
CA TYR A 71 25.94 -20.10 2.98
C TYR A 71 25.03 -20.60 1.82
N HIS A 72 23.91 -21.21 2.14
CA HIS A 72 22.94 -21.67 1.14
C HIS A 72 22.24 -20.53 0.38
N LEU A 73 22.29 -19.31 0.91
CA LEU A 73 21.82 -18.08 0.25
C LEU A 73 22.91 -17.32 -0.50
N GLY A 74 24.15 -17.86 -0.52
CA GLY A 74 25.30 -17.18 -1.10
C GLY A 74 25.71 -15.93 -0.32
N LEU A 75 25.40 -15.87 0.99
CA LEU A 75 25.73 -14.76 1.85
C LEU A 75 26.93 -15.09 2.71
N GLU A 76 27.85 -14.14 2.79
CA GLU A 76 28.88 -14.12 3.83
C GLU A 76 28.43 -13.22 4.99
N THR A 77 29.01 -13.44 6.17
CA THR A 77 28.79 -12.57 7.32
C THR A 77 29.22 -11.13 7.01
N ALA A 78 28.35 -10.17 7.34
CA ALA A 78 28.60 -8.75 7.16
C ALA A 78 28.81 -8.06 8.50
N ALA A 79 29.89 -7.31 8.64
CA ALA A 79 30.10 -6.46 9.81
C ALA A 79 29.01 -5.37 9.90
N ARG A 80 28.57 -5.06 11.12
CA ARG A 80 27.56 -4.01 11.39
C ARG A 80 27.89 -2.68 10.70
N SER A 81 29.17 -2.25 10.78
CA SER A 81 29.62 -1.01 10.15
C SER A 81 29.52 -1.03 8.62
N THR A 82 29.74 -2.18 8.00
CA THR A 82 29.61 -2.35 6.54
C THR A 82 28.14 -2.26 6.14
N LEU A 83 27.24 -2.90 6.90
CA LEU A 83 25.80 -2.83 6.64
C LEU A 83 25.24 -1.42 6.88
N ALA A 84 25.71 -0.73 7.94
CA ALA A 84 25.35 0.67 8.20
C ALA A 84 25.75 1.59 7.05
N LYS A 85 26.99 1.48 6.57
CA LYS A 85 27.49 2.27 5.43
C LYS A 85 26.73 1.95 4.14
N ALA A 86 26.36 0.68 3.91
CA ALA A 86 25.55 0.30 2.76
C ALA A 86 24.17 0.96 2.80
N ASN A 87 23.48 0.91 3.95
CA ASN A 87 22.17 1.54 4.13
C ASN A 87 22.22 3.07 3.98
N GLU A 88 23.34 3.71 4.37
CA GLU A 88 23.52 5.14 4.27
C GLU A 88 23.83 5.61 2.84
N LYS A 89 24.69 4.88 2.12
CA LYS A 89 25.30 5.36 0.87
C LYS A 89 24.64 4.82 -0.40
N ARG A 90 24.08 3.61 -0.39
CA ARG A 90 23.48 3.03 -1.58
C ARG A 90 22.13 3.67 -1.86
N PRO A 91 21.88 4.14 -3.10
CA PRO A 91 20.65 4.84 -3.43
C PRO A 91 19.40 4.03 -3.12
N CYS A 92 18.48 4.56 -2.31
CA CYS A 92 17.21 3.91 -1.99
C CYS A 92 16.32 3.72 -3.22
N GLN A 93 16.56 4.49 -4.28
CA GLN A 93 15.88 4.39 -5.58
C GLN A 93 16.00 3.01 -6.22
N ILE A 94 17.05 2.25 -5.91
CA ILE A 94 17.20 0.86 -6.37
C ILE A 94 16.06 -0.01 -5.82
N TYR A 95 15.73 0.15 -4.55
CA TYR A 95 14.66 -0.59 -3.89
C TYR A 95 13.27 -0.06 -4.25
N GLU A 96 13.16 1.24 -4.45
CA GLU A 96 11.95 1.87 -5.01
C GLU A 96 11.62 1.30 -6.40
N SER A 97 12.61 1.28 -7.31
CA SER A 97 12.44 0.70 -8.64
C SER A 97 12.08 -0.79 -8.59
N LEU A 98 12.69 -1.54 -7.66
CA LEU A 98 12.34 -2.95 -7.44
C LEU A 98 10.89 -3.10 -6.97
N PHE A 99 10.43 -2.23 -6.05
CA PHE A 99 9.04 -2.22 -5.59
C PHE A 99 8.08 -2.03 -6.76
N TYR A 100 8.30 -1.03 -7.61
CA TYR A 100 7.43 -0.78 -8.76
C TYR A 100 7.47 -1.92 -9.78
N LYS A 101 8.63 -2.54 -10.03
CA LYS A 101 8.70 -3.73 -10.89
C LYS A 101 7.99 -4.94 -10.30
N MET A 102 8.03 -5.12 -8.98
CA MET A 102 7.23 -6.15 -8.33
C MET A 102 5.74 -5.84 -8.40
N LEU A 103 5.38 -4.57 -8.28
CA LEU A 103 4.00 -4.11 -8.38
C LEU A 103 3.39 -4.35 -9.77
N GLU A 104 4.13 -4.08 -10.85
CA GLU A 104 3.74 -4.42 -12.22
C GLU A 104 3.40 -5.92 -12.34
N LYS A 105 4.22 -6.79 -11.74
CA LYS A 105 3.99 -8.23 -11.70
C LYS A 105 2.71 -8.57 -10.92
N CYS A 106 2.43 -7.85 -9.82
CA CYS A 106 1.21 -8.01 -9.03
C CYS A 106 -0.05 -7.46 -9.73
N GLY A 107 0.08 -6.63 -10.76
CA GLY A 107 -1.05 -6.04 -11.49
C GLY A 107 -2.02 -7.07 -12.11
N THR A 108 -1.57 -8.32 -12.25
CA THR A 108 -2.41 -9.44 -12.73
C THR A 108 -3.43 -9.95 -11.70
N PHE A 109 -3.40 -9.47 -10.44
CA PHE A 109 -4.33 -9.91 -9.38
C PHE A 109 -5.79 -9.53 -9.63
N SER A 110 -6.07 -8.56 -10.50
CA SER A 110 -7.41 -8.04 -10.71
C SER A 110 -8.33 -8.96 -11.53
N SER A 111 -7.83 -10.02 -12.14
CA SER A 111 -8.59 -10.79 -13.12
C SER A 111 -9.45 -11.94 -12.57
N GLY A 112 -9.47 -12.21 -11.25
CA GLY A 112 -10.11 -13.41 -10.71
C GLY A 112 -11.03 -13.25 -9.50
N THR A 113 -11.01 -12.12 -8.81
CA THR A 113 -11.86 -11.92 -7.63
C THR A 113 -13.27 -11.50 -8.05
N ALA A 114 -14.28 -12.34 -7.74
CA ALA A 114 -15.68 -11.96 -7.89
C ALA A 114 -15.93 -10.63 -7.18
N SER A 115 -16.24 -9.60 -7.95
CA SER A 115 -16.46 -8.25 -7.43
C SER A 115 -17.73 -8.23 -6.58
N ALA A 116 -17.64 -7.72 -5.36
CA ALA A 116 -18.81 -7.38 -4.54
C ALA A 116 -19.68 -6.28 -5.18
N PHE A 117 -19.22 -5.70 -6.30
CA PHE A 117 -19.86 -4.60 -7.00
C PHE A 117 -20.59 -5.07 -8.26
N SER A 118 -21.76 -4.50 -8.50
CA SER A 118 -22.55 -4.70 -9.71
C SER A 118 -22.03 -3.92 -10.92
N PHE A 119 -20.89 -3.22 -10.80
CA PHE A 119 -20.23 -2.42 -11.84
C PHE A 119 -18.76 -2.82 -11.99
N GLN A 120 -18.17 -2.50 -13.16
CA GLN A 120 -16.83 -2.96 -13.54
C GLN A 120 -15.73 -1.92 -13.36
N ASN A 121 -16.07 -0.67 -13.04
CA ASN A 121 -15.09 0.40 -12.88
C ASN A 121 -14.00 0.00 -11.88
N ASP A 122 -12.78 0.36 -12.19
CA ASP A 122 -11.68 0.29 -11.24
C ASP A 122 -11.90 1.26 -10.09
N LEU A 123 -11.57 0.85 -8.86
CA LEU A 123 -11.70 1.67 -7.66
C LEU A 123 -10.31 1.93 -7.06
N ARG A 124 -10.01 3.21 -6.84
CA ARG A 124 -8.77 3.66 -6.18
C ARG A 124 -9.09 4.52 -4.97
N ALA A 125 -8.63 4.11 -3.81
CA ALA A 125 -8.64 4.97 -2.63
C ALA A 125 -7.35 5.79 -2.58
N ILE A 126 -7.46 7.11 -2.43
CA ILE A 126 -6.31 8.01 -2.22
C ILE A 126 -6.34 8.46 -0.77
N ASP A 127 -5.24 8.23 -0.07
CA ASP A 127 -5.05 8.68 1.30
C ASP A 127 -3.55 8.73 1.65
N SER A 128 -3.23 9.28 2.81
CA SER A 128 -1.87 9.33 3.32
C SER A 128 -1.78 8.79 4.75
N THR A 129 -0.59 8.33 5.10
CA THR A 129 -0.33 7.96 6.48
C THR A 129 0.99 8.54 6.96
N THR A 130 1.01 9.00 8.21
CA THR A 130 2.19 9.59 8.84
C THR A 130 2.94 8.52 9.63
N ILE A 131 4.26 8.50 9.49
CA ILE A 131 5.19 7.74 10.31
C ILE A 131 5.96 8.73 11.16
N ASP A 132 5.73 8.70 12.48
CA ASP A 132 6.39 9.59 13.43
C ASP A 132 7.86 9.21 13.60
N LEU A 133 8.73 10.23 13.65
CA LEU A 133 10.17 10.11 13.84
C LEU A 133 10.61 10.97 15.02
N CYS A 134 11.56 10.46 15.80
CA CYS A 134 12.19 11.25 16.86
C CYS A 134 13.09 12.32 16.23
N LEU A 135 12.75 13.60 16.34
CA LEU A 135 13.46 14.68 15.66
C LEU A 135 14.94 14.77 16.06
N ASN A 136 15.31 14.39 17.28
CA ASN A 136 16.70 14.37 17.74
C ASN A 136 17.55 13.33 17.00
N LEU A 137 16.95 12.22 16.57
CA LEU A 137 17.61 11.16 15.80
C LEU A 137 17.49 11.39 14.29
N PHE A 138 16.44 12.07 13.84
CA PHE A 138 16.12 12.31 12.43
C PHE A 138 15.92 13.81 12.14
N PRO A 139 16.96 14.66 12.28
CA PRO A 139 16.83 16.11 12.16
C PRO A 139 16.39 16.60 10.77
N TRP A 140 16.57 15.76 9.76
CA TRP A 140 16.14 16.01 8.38
C TRP A 140 14.61 15.88 8.19
N ALA A 141 13.89 15.15 9.08
CA ALA A 141 12.47 14.83 8.95
C ALA A 141 11.56 15.81 9.71
N ARG A 142 11.89 17.09 9.75
CA ARG A 142 11.09 18.10 10.48
C ARG A 142 9.67 18.16 9.96
N PHE A 143 8.69 17.96 10.86
CA PHE A 143 7.26 18.07 10.58
C PHE A 143 6.63 19.27 11.29
N ARG A 144 6.84 19.38 12.61
CA ARG A 144 6.41 20.49 13.46
C ARG A 144 7.58 20.93 14.33
N THR A 145 7.42 21.99 15.11
CA THR A 145 8.48 22.58 15.92
C THR A 145 9.26 21.55 16.75
N GLN A 146 8.59 20.51 17.26
CA GLN A 146 9.19 19.47 18.11
C GLN A 146 8.96 18.03 17.62
N LYS A 147 8.44 17.83 16.40
CA LYS A 147 8.14 16.50 15.87
C LYS A 147 8.76 16.31 14.50
N GLY A 148 9.37 15.14 14.30
CA GLY A 148 9.76 14.63 12.99
C GLY A 148 8.70 13.69 12.44
N ALA A 149 8.50 13.66 11.15
CA ALA A 149 7.65 12.71 10.48
C ALA A 149 7.97 12.61 8.98
N ILE A 150 7.61 11.48 8.42
CA ILE A 150 7.46 11.27 6.97
C ILE A 150 6.04 10.86 6.67
N LYS A 151 5.58 11.12 5.45
CA LYS A 151 4.27 10.69 4.97
C LYS A 151 4.40 9.73 3.81
N LEU A 152 3.54 8.73 3.80
CA LEU A 152 3.31 7.85 2.66
C LEU A 152 1.98 8.25 2.02
N HIS A 153 2.04 8.91 0.88
CA HIS A 153 0.88 9.21 0.04
C HIS A 153 0.65 8.00 -0.87
N THR A 154 -0.56 7.48 -0.88
CA THR A 154 -0.83 6.18 -1.49
C THR A 154 -2.09 6.24 -2.35
N SER A 155 -1.99 5.72 -3.57
CA SER A 155 -3.13 5.22 -4.33
C SER A 155 -3.23 3.72 -4.09
N PHE A 156 -4.42 3.26 -3.70
CA PHE A 156 -4.67 1.90 -3.27
C PHE A 156 -5.78 1.28 -4.10
N ASN A 157 -5.47 0.19 -4.76
CA ASN A 157 -6.45 -0.56 -5.52
C ASN A 157 -7.37 -1.33 -4.58
N VAL A 158 -8.62 -0.89 -4.47
CA VAL A 158 -9.61 -1.46 -3.57
C VAL A 158 -9.95 -2.91 -3.93
N ARG A 159 -9.89 -3.27 -5.22
CA ARG A 159 -10.24 -4.62 -5.70
C ARG A 159 -9.14 -5.64 -5.44
N SER A 160 -7.90 -5.31 -5.75
CA SER A 160 -6.73 -6.18 -5.53
C SER A 160 -6.18 -6.08 -4.11
N GLN A 161 -6.57 -5.05 -3.34
CA GLN A 161 -6.09 -4.75 -1.99
C GLN A 161 -4.57 -4.57 -1.89
N ILE A 162 -3.96 -4.03 -2.93
CA ILE A 162 -2.55 -3.63 -2.94
C ILE A 162 -2.42 -2.15 -3.34
N PRO A 163 -1.39 -1.44 -2.85
CA PRO A 163 -1.10 -0.11 -3.35
C PRO A 163 -0.66 -0.20 -4.82
N ASP A 164 -1.04 0.73 -5.65
CA ASP A 164 -0.54 0.87 -7.03
C ASP A 164 0.36 2.09 -7.21
N PHE A 165 0.40 2.95 -6.20
CA PHE A 165 1.34 4.05 -6.12
C PHE A 165 1.63 4.40 -4.67
N ILE A 166 2.91 4.67 -4.34
CA ILE A 166 3.36 5.19 -3.05
C ILE A 166 4.39 6.27 -3.28
N GLU A 167 4.14 7.47 -2.76
CA GLU A 167 5.11 8.54 -2.68
C GLU A 167 5.49 8.81 -1.22
N ILE A 168 6.79 8.88 -0.93
CA ILE A 168 7.29 9.12 0.41
C ILE A 168 7.83 10.55 0.49
N THR A 169 7.18 11.39 1.29
CA THR A 169 7.53 12.80 1.45
C THR A 169 7.90 13.13 2.90
N ASP A 170 8.51 14.31 3.08
CA ASP A 170 8.64 14.89 4.42
C ASP A 170 7.24 15.22 4.97
N GLY A 171 7.06 15.10 6.29
CA GLY A 171 5.76 15.29 6.93
C GLY A 171 5.08 16.64 6.68
N LYS A 172 5.83 17.66 6.20
CA LYS A 172 5.31 19.00 5.87
C LYS A 172 4.49 19.03 4.59
N VAL A 173 4.68 18.10 3.67
CA VAL A 173 3.95 18.09 2.39
C VAL A 173 2.48 17.84 2.67
N GLY A 174 1.62 18.73 2.15
CA GLY A 174 0.17 18.63 2.28
C GLY A 174 -0.36 17.45 1.45
N ASP A 175 -1.39 16.77 1.94
CA ASP A 175 -1.95 15.59 1.28
C ASP A 175 -2.48 15.93 -0.13
N ILE A 176 -3.16 17.06 -0.26
CA ILE A 176 -3.66 17.52 -1.57
C ILE A 176 -2.51 17.95 -2.51
N THR A 177 -1.41 18.47 -1.98
CA THR A 177 -0.25 18.84 -2.79
C THR A 177 0.37 17.61 -3.43
N ALA A 178 0.58 16.55 -2.65
CA ALA A 178 1.07 15.28 -3.16
C ALA A 178 0.07 14.61 -4.13
N ALA A 179 -1.24 14.66 -3.82
CA ALA A 179 -2.25 14.06 -4.69
C ALA A 179 -2.32 14.72 -6.07
N LYS A 180 -2.01 16.01 -6.19
CA LYS A 180 -1.97 16.73 -7.48
C LYS A 180 -0.80 16.30 -8.37
N GLU A 181 0.25 15.70 -7.79
CA GLU A 181 1.40 15.17 -8.53
C GLU A 181 1.15 13.74 -9.06
N PHE A 182 0.04 13.10 -8.69
CA PHE A 182 -0.28 11.76 -9.19
C PHE A 182 -0.56 11.82 -10.69
N ASP A 183 0.14 10.99 -11.44
CA ASP A 183 -0.12 10.83 -12.87
C ASP A 183 -1.42 10.05 -13.09
N LEU A 184 -2.49 10.80 -13.30
CA LEU A 184 -3.82 10.23 -13.55
C LEU A 184 -3.90 9.44 -14.86
N SER A 185 -2.98 9.65 -15.81
CA SER A 185 -3.01 8.99 -17.11
C SER A 185 -2.68 7.50 -17.05
N GLN A 186 -1.98 7.06 -16.00
CA GLN A 186 -1.61 5.66 -15.79
C GLN A 186 -2.80 4.75 -15.42
N TYR A 187 -3.94 5.35 -15.02
CA TYR A 187 -5.11 4.58 -14.63
C TYR A 187 -6.04 4.31 -15.81
N PRO A 188 -6.74 3.15 -15.82
CA PRO A 188 -7.75 2.87 -16.85
C PRO A 188 -8.85 3.93 -16.85
N LYS A 189 -9.29 4.36 -18.06
CA LYS A 189 -10.38 5.34 -18.18
C LYS A 189 -11.63 4.85 -17.46
N GLY A 190 -12.35 5.77 -16.83
CA GLY A 190 -13.52 5.46 -16.01
C GLY A 190 -13.18 4.93 -14.60
N THR A 191 -11.90 4.96 -14.17
CA THR A 191 -11.53 4.68 -12.77
C THR A 191 -12.27 5.63 -11.84
N ILE A 192 -12.78 5.13 -10.72
CA ILE A 192 -13.44 5.92 -9.67
C ILE A 192 -12.46 6.10 -8.52
N PHE A 193 -12.07 7.35 -8.26
CA PHE A 193 -11.23 7.71 -7.12
C PHE A 193 -12.11 7.98 -5.90
N VAL A 194 -11.84 7.26 -4.81
CA VAL A 194 -12.52 7.43 -3.52
C VAL A 194 -11.59 8.17 -2.58
N ILE A 195 -12.03 9.34 -2.13
CA ILE A 195 -11.13 10.30 -1.50
C ILE A 195 -11.75 10.80 -0.18
N ASP A 196 -10.92 11.02 0.84
CA ASP A 196 -11.41 11.64 2.08
C ASP A 196 -11.68 13.14 1.90
N ARG A 197 -12.59 13.68 2.70
CA ARG A 197 -12.94 15.11 2.71
C ARG A 197 -11.74 16.04 2.94
N GLY A 198 -10.65 15.55 3.53
CA GLY A 198 -9.40 16.28 3.70
C GLY A 198 -8.77 16.72 2.37
N TYR A 199 -9.01 15.96 1.32
CA TYR A 199 -8.54 16.22 -0.05
C TYR A 199 -9.49 17.10 -0.88
N THR A 200 -10.50 17.76 -0.28
CA THR A 200 -11.41 18.60 -1.03
C THR A 200 -10.66 19.81 -1.61
N ASP A 201 -10.37 19.72 -2.89
CA ASP A 201 -9.84 20.78 -3.75
C ASP A 201 -10.57 20.64 -5.09
N TYR A 202 -11.37 21.62 -5.45
CA TYR A 202 -12.26 21.51 -6.60
C TYR A 202 -11.49 21.47 -7.93
N ALA A 203 -10.35 22.14 -8.02
CA ALA A 203 -9.47 22.06 -9.19
C ALA A 203 -8.89 20.66 -9.36
N PHE A 204 -8.52 19.98 -8.27
CA PHE A 204 -8.08 18.58 -8.32
C PHE A 204 -9.20 17.63 -8.74
N LEU A 205 -10.43 17.81 -8.20
CA LEU A 205 -11.58 17.02 -8.61
C LEU A 205 -11.88 17.23 -10.12
N LYS A 206 -11.76 18.47 -10.60
CA LYS A 206 -11.90 18.78 -12.03
C LYS A 206 -10.81 18.08 -12.87
N ALA A 207 -9.56 18.04 -12.39
CA ALA A 207 -8.47 17.36 -13.08
C ALA A 207 -8.74 15.85 -13.22
N ILE A 208 -9.29 15.21 -12.19
CA ILE A 208 -9.71 13.79 -12.24
C ILE A 208 -10.72 13.59 -13.38
N VAL A 209 -11.75 14.40 -13.46
CA VAL A 209 -12.79 14.30 -14.51
C VAL A 209 -12.22 14.60 -15.88
N ALA A 210 -11.39 15.64 -16.02
CA ALA A 210 -10.71 15.98 -17.27
C ALA A 210 -9.80 14.86 -17.77
N ALA A 211 -9.20 14.08 -16.87
CA ALA A 211 -8.44 12.88 -17.19
C ALA A 211 -9.32 11.68 -17.63
N GLY A 212 -10.64 11.81 -17.61
CA GLY A 212 -11.60 10.76 -18.02
C GLY A 212 -11.90 9.76 -16.90
N HIS A 213 -11.79 10.17 -15.66
CA HIS A 213 -12.07 9.40 -14.46
C HIS A 213 -13.24 9.99 -13.68
N HIS A 214 -13.65 9.32 -12.63
CA HIS A 214 -14.71 9.76 -11.72
C HIS A 214 -14.18 9.87 -10.30
N PHE A 215 -14.90 10.57 -9.45
CA PHE A 215 -14.58 10.64 -8.02
C PHE A 215 -15.81 10.42 -7.15
N VAL A 216 -15.57 9.95 -5.92
CA VAL A 216 -16.54 9.95 -4.81
C VAL A 216 -15.83 10.51 -3.59
N ILE A 217 -16.35 11.61 -3.05
CA ILE A 217 -15.77 12.28 -1.88
C ILE A 217 -16.87 12.70 -0.92
N ARG A 218 -16.58 12.70 0.37
CA ARG A 218 -17.50 13.19 1.39
C ARG A 218 -17.54 14.72 1.38
N LEU A 219 -18.75 15.29 1.35
CA LEU A 219 -18.95 16.74 1.40
C LEU A 219 -18.44 17.31 2.74
N ARG A 220 -17.77 18.45 2.70
CA ARG A 220 -17.39 19.20 3.90
C ARG A 220 -18.63 19.79 4.56
N LYS A 221 -18.69 19.78 5.90
CA LYS A 221 -19.83 20.32 6.68
C LYS A 221 -20.14 21.79 6.41
N ASN A 222 -19.11 22.56 6.02
CA ASN A 222 -19.23 24.01 5.72
C ASN A 222 -19.31 24.30 4.22
N ALA A 223 -19.49 23.29 3.38
CA ALA A 223 -19.64 23.50 1.94
C ALA A 223 -20.99 24.18 1.64
N GLN A 224 -20.94 25.26 0.86
CA GLN A 224 -22.13 25.94 0.40
C GLN A 224 -22.48 25.44 -1.01
N VAL A 225 -23.56 24.69 -1.08
CA VAL A 225 -24.06 24.10 -2.32
C VAL A 225 -25.50 24.50 -2.57
N LEU A 226 -25.84 24.76 -3.83
CA LEU A 226 -27.20 24.98 -4.29
C LEU A 226 -27.80 23.64 -4.71
N ARG A 227 -28.86 23.20 -4.06
CA ARG A 227 -29.64 22.03 -4.48
C ARG A 227 -30.52 22.40 -5.62
N LEU A 228 -30.32 21.81 -6.80
CA LEU A 228 -30.99 22.19 -8.05
C LEU A 228 -32.29 21.38 -8.24
N LYS A 229 -32.19 20.06 -8.31
CA LYS A 229 -33.33 19.16 -8.51
C LYS A 229 -32.99 17.74 -8.02
N ALA A 230 -34.02 16.96 -7.74
CA ALA A 230 -33.85 15.53 -7.54
C ALA A 230 -33.24 14.90 -8.80
N HIS A 231 -32.23 14.05 -8.62
CA HIS A 231 -31.64 13.28 -9.73
C HIS A 231 -32.47 12.02 -9.97
N ARG A 232 -32.71 11.26 -8.92
CA ARG A 232 -33.55 10.05 -8.91
C ARG A 232 -34.33 9.97 -7.60
N PRO A 233 -35.47 9.28 -7.59
CA PRO A 233 -36.11 8.92 -6.33
C PRO A 233 -35.15 8.15 -5.44
N PRO A 234 -35.14 8.39 -4.11
CA PRO A 234 -34.34 7.59 -3.18
C PRO A 234 -34.65 6.11 -3.36
N CYS A 235 -33.65 5.32 -3.66
CA CYS A 235 -33.77 3.88 -3.85
C CYS A 235 -32.61 3.15 -3.19
N GLY A 236 -32.94 2.11 -2.41
CA GLY A 236 -31.98 1.31 -1.69
C GLY A 236 -31.94 1.65 -0.19
N LYS A 237 -31.53 0.65 0.62
CA LYS A 237 -31.46 0.80 2.06
C LYS A 237 -30.50 1.94 2.44
N GLY A 238 -30.91 2.83 3.34
CA GLY A 238 -30.12 3.93 3.84
C GLY A 238 -30.04 5.17 2.91
N VAL A 239 -30.49 5.11 1.66
CA VAL A 239 -30.48 6.27 0.75
C VAL A 239 -31.63 7.20 1.12
N LEU A 240 -31.30 8.42 1.56
CA LEU A 240 -32.29 9.44 1.93
C LEU A 240 -32.60 10.40 0.78
N LYS A 241 -31.57 10.85 0.03
CA LYS A 241 -31.70 11.79 -1.08
C LYS A 241 -30.67 11.51 -2.16
N ASP A 242 -31.05 11.85 -3.39
CA ASP A 242 -30.21 11.79 -4.58
C ASP A 242 -30.51 13.01 -5.43
N GLU A 243 -29.65 14.00 -5.36
CA GLU A 243 -29.91 15.36 -5.85
C GLU A 243 -28.79 15.84 -6.78
N LYS A 244 -29.11 16.69 -7.71
CA LYS A 244 -28.19 17.48 -8.50
C LYS A 244 -27.87 18.77 -7.77
N ILE A 245 -26.61 19.13 -7.66
CA ILE A 245 -26.15 20.34 -6.97
C ILE A 245 -25.20 21.15 -7.83
N GLY A 246 -25.13 22.45 -7.54
CA GLY A 246 -24.09 23.37 -8.01
C GLY A 246 -23.41 24.06 -6.84
N PHE A 247 -22.25 24.65 -7.08
CA PHE A 247 -21.57 25.45 -6.07
C PHE A 247 -22.11 26.89 -6.05
N VAL A 248 -22.03 27.54 -4.88
CA VAL A 248 -22.49 28.93 -4.70
C VAL A 248 -21.30 29.88 -4.62
N LEU A 249 -20.20 29.44 -4.01
CA LEU A 249 -19.03 30.30 -3.80
C LEU A 249 -18.31 30.59 -5.13
N PRO A 250 -17.95 31.85 -5.42
CA PRO A 250 -17.30 32.21 -6.68
C PRO A 250 -16.04 31.44 -7.00
N GLN A 251 -15.20 31.14 -5.97
CA GLN A 251 -13.99 30.36 -6.17
C GLN A 251 -14.30 28.90 -6.52
N ALA A 252 -15.28 28.29 -5.85
CA ALA A 252 -15.70 26.93 -6.14
C ALA A 252 -16.29 26.79 -7.55
N LEU A 253 -17.10 27.77 -7.99
CA LEU A 253 -17.63 27.84 -9.34
C LEU A 253 -16.55 28.02 -10.40
N LYS A 254 -15.51 28.81 -10.09
CA LYS A 254 -14.35 28.98 -10.99
C LYS A 254 -13.57 27.67 -11.16
N ASP A 255 -13.33 26.96 -10.05
CA ASP A 255 -12.52 25.74 -10.04
C ASP A 255 -13.30 24.53 -10.58
N TYR A 256 -14.63 24.48 -10.35
CA TYR A 256 -15.51 23.41 -10.81
C TYR A 256 -16.89 23.99 -11.22
N PRO A 257 -17.07 24.42 -12.48
CA PRO A 257 -18.31 25.09 -12.94
C PRO A 257 -19.47 24.12 -13.21
N GLU A 258 -19.19 22.82 -13.37
CA GLU A 258 -20.21 21.83 -13.70
C GLU A 258 -21.02 21.43 -12.49
N ASP A 259 -22.24 20.97 -12.74
CA ASP A 259 -23.08 20.38 -11.70
C ASP A 259 -22.56 19.05 -11.24
N LEU A 260 -22.74 18.79 -9.96
CA LEU A 260 -22.40 17.53 -9.30
C LEU A 260 -23.64 16.81 -8.78
N ARG A 261 -23.48 15.57 -8.43
CA ARG A 261 -24.48 14.73 -7.77
C ARG A 261 -24.18 14.67 -6.28
N LEU A 262 -25.20 14.87 -5.46
CA LEU A 262 -25.17 14.73 -4.00
C LEU A 262 -26.03 13.54 -3.59
N VAL A 263 -25.41 12.56 -2.98
CA VAL A 263 -26.09 11.41 -2.39
C VAL A 263 -26.08 11.56 -0.88
N THR A 264 -27.26 11.63 -0.24
CA THR A 264 -27.41 11.61 1.21
C THR A 264 -27.73 10.18 1.64
N TYR A 265 -26.90 9.62 2.48
CA TYR A 265 -26.99 8.25 2.94
C TYR A 265 -26.94 8.17 4.47
N HIS A 266 -27.87 7.42 5.07
CA HIS A 266 -27.89 7.12 6.50
C HIS A 266 -27.33 5.71 6.72
N ASP A 267 -26.34 5.61 7.58
CA ASP A 267 -25.76 4.34 8.04
C ASP A 267 -26.45 3.94 9.33
N ASP A 268 -27.38 2.98 9.23
CA ASP A 268 -28.16 2.46 10.37
C ASP A 268 -27.26 1.82 11.45
N GLU A 269 -26.09 1.27 11.06
CA GLU A 269 -25.19 0.56 11.97
C GLU A 269 -24.50 1.53 12.94
N HIS A 270 -24.13 2.71 12.44
CA HIS A 270 -23.40 3.73 13.21
C HIS A 270 -24.26 4.94 13.57
N ASP A 271 -25.54 4.98 13.18
CA ASP A 271 -26.45 6.11 13.32
C ASP A 271 -25.84 7.45 12.81
N VAL A 272 -25.26 7.41 11.61
CA VAL A 272 -24.60 8.58 11.00
C VAL A 272 -25.12 8.83 9.60
N THR A 273 -25.44 10.09 9.33
CA THR A 273 -25.79 10.53 7.98
C THR A 273 -24.57 11.09 7.26
N TYR A 274 -24.33 10.60 6.06
CA TYR A 274 -23.25 11.00 5.18
C TYR A 274 -23.80 11.73 3.94
N GLU A 275 -23.05 12.69 3.46
CA GLU A 275 -23.29 13.37 2.19
C GLU A 275 -22.07 13.16 1.28
N PHE A 276 -22.29 12.52 0.13
CA PHE A 276 -21.26 12.21 -0.86
C PHE A 276 -21.50 13.03 -2.13
N ILE A 277 -20.47 13.70 -2.62
CA ILE A 277 -20.49 14.34 -3.93
C ILE A 277 -19.68 13.53 -4.94
N THR A 278 -20.18 13.51 -6.19
CA THR A 278 -19.58 12.77 -7.30
C THR A 278 -19.99 13.39 -8.64
N ASP A 279 -19.18 13.18 -9.67
CA ASP A 279 -19.51 13.43 -11.06
C ASP A 279 -20.17 12.20 -11.74
N GLU A 280 -20.25 11.04 -11.05
CA GLU A 280 -20.83 9.82 -11.61
C GLU A 280 -22.36 9.79 -11.42
N PHE A 281 -23.09 9.99 -12.52
CA PHE A 281 -24.55 10.03 -12.54
C PHE A 281 -25.20 8.70 -12.93
N ARG A 282 -24.47 7.72 -13.44
CA ARG A 282 -25.01 6.46 -13.98
C ARG A 282 -25.23 5.41 -12.90
N LEU A 283 -24.31 5.29 -11.94
CA LEU A 283 -24.42 4.33 -10.86
C LEU A 283 -25.58 4.64 -9.91
N SER A 284 -26.11 3.64 -9.23
CA SER A 284 -27.15 3.84 -8.21
C SER A 284 -26.59 4.60 -6.99
N ALA A 285 -27.46 5.33 -6.27
CA ALA A 285 -27.06 6.02 -5.03
C ALA A 285 -26.49 5.06 -3.97
N SER A 286 -27.04 3.84 -3.89
CA SER A 286 -26.52 2.79 -3.03
C SER A 286 -25.11 2.36 -3.41
N ASN A 287 -24.77 2.30 -4.71
CA ASN A 287 -23.42 2.01 -5.17
C ASN A 287 -22.45 3.15 -4.79
N ILE A 288 -22.86 4.43 -4.88
CA ILE A 288 -22.02 5.55 -4.44
C ILE A 288 -21.70 5.44 -2.94
N ALA A 289 -22.70 5.15 -2.10
CA ALA A 289 -22.47 4.93 -0.66
C ALA A 289 -21.54 3.72 -0.40
N LEU A 290 -21.75 2.60 -1.11
CA LEU A 290 -20.92 1.40 -1.01
C LEU A 290 -19.47 1.69 -1.44
N ILE A 291 -19.28 2.42 -2.54
CA ILE A 291 -17.97 2.85 -3.02
C ILE A 291 -17.25 3.64 -1.93
N TYR A 292 -17.91 4.63 -1.31
CA TYR A 292 -17.27 5.40 -0.25
C TYR A 292 -16.93 4.56 0.99
N LYS A 293 -17.76 3.59 1.35
CA LYS A 293 -17.46 2.63 2.44
C LYS A 293 -16.15 1.88 2.20
N GLN A 294 -15.83 1.59 0.93
CA GLN A 294 -14.58 0.89 0.58
C GLN A 294 -13.31 1.74 0.78
N ARG A 295 -13.42 3.05 0.94
CA ARG A 295 -12.27 3.89 1.30
C ARG A 295 -11.56 3.38 2.57
N TRP A 296 -12.31 2.76 3.48
CA TRP A 296 -11.76 2.19 4.71
C TRP A 296 -10.66 1.14 4.46
N GLN A 297 -10.63 0.51 3.29
CA GLN A 297 -9.62 -0.51 2.97
C GLN A 297 -8.19 0.06 2.97
N ILE A 298 -8.00 1.31 2.57
CA ILE A 298 -6.67 1.94 2.63
C ILE A 298 -6.24 2.21 4.09
N GLU A 299 -7.18 2.52 4.99
CA GLU A 299 -6.88 2.69 6.41
C GLU A 299 -6.49 1.35 7.06
N LEU A 300 -7.15 0.25 6.68
CA LEU A 300 -6.77 -1.10 7.10
C LEU A 300 -5.37 -1.47 6.58
N PHE A 301 -5.06 -1.15 5.33
CA PHE A 301 -3.71 -1.31 4.79
C PHE A 301 -2.67 -0.52 5.62
N PHE A 302 -2.92 0.75 5.90
CA PHE A 302 -2.02 1.57 6.73
C PHE A 302 -1.87 1.03 8.16
N LYS A 303 -2.95 0.57 8.76
CA LYS A 303 -2.92 -0.08 10.08
C LYS A 303 -2.04 -1.33 10.01
N TRP A 304 -2.25 -2.18 9.00
CA TRP A 304 -1.51 -3.41 8.82
C TRP A 304 0.01 -3.15 8.66
N ILE A 305 0.42 -2.27 7.74
CA ILE A 305 1.85 -1.99 7.54
C ILE A 305 2.51 -1.39 8.78
N LYS A 306 1.80 -0.55 9.54
CA LYS A 306 2.32 0.04 10.79
C LYS A 306 2.41 -0.96 11.94
N GLN A 307 1.62 -2.01 11.93
CA GLN A 307 1.59 -3.02 13.00
C GLN A 307 2.51 -4.19 12.70
N HIS A 308 2.66 -4.59 11.45
CA HIS A 308 3.33 -5.83 11.08
C HIS A 308 4.62 -5.64 10.29
N LEU A 309 4.91 -4.42 9.83
CA LEU A 309 6.18 -4.11 9.19
C LEU A 309 7.07 -3.24 10.09
N LYS A 310 8.38 -3.40 9.97
CA LYS A 310 9.37 -2.61 10.71
C LYS A 310 9.58 -1.24 10.06
N ILE A 311 8.57 -0.38 10.16
CA ILE A 311 8.59 1.00 9.65
C ILE A 311 8.48 2.06 10.74
N LYS A 312 8.56 1.67 12.01
CA LYS A 312 8.59 2.56 13.18
C LYS A 312 9.94 2.57 13.90
N THR A 313 10.69 1.45 13.80
CA THR A 313 12.05 1.31 14.35
C THR A 313 13.01 1.19 13.18
N PHE A 314 13.95 2.14 13.06
CA PHE A 314 14.82 2.20 11.90
C PHE A 314 16.24 1.74 12.21
N LEU A 315 16.83 1.01 11.26
CA LEU A 315 18.18 0.46 11.34
C LEU A 315 19.30 1.50 11.11
N GLY A 316 18.92 2.71 10.72
CA GLY A 316 19.83 3.82 10.51
C GLY A 316 19.08 5.15 10.56
N THR A 317 19.80 6.26 10.76
CA THR A 317 19.19 7.60 10.99
C THR A 317 19.23 8.51 9.76
N SER A 318 20.00 8.17 8.72
CA SER A 318 20.02 8.96 7.49
C SER A 318 18.71 8.81 6.71
N LYS A 319 18.33 9.83 5.95
CA LYS A 319 17.14 9.79 5.08
C LYS A 319 17.17 8.57 4.17
N ASN A 320 18.30 8.31 3.53
CA ASN A 320 18.48 7.17 2.65
C ASN A 320 18.26 5.82 3.35
N SER A 321 18.79 5.64 4.57
CA SER A 321 18.59 4.40 5.35
C SER A 321 17.12 4.16 5.68
N VAL A 322 16.40 5.22 6.07
CA VAL A 322 14.98 5.16 6.40
C VAL A 322 14.15 4.80 5.17
N LEU A 323 14.38 5.48 4.04
CA LEU A 323 13.68 5.20 2.78
C LEU A 323 13.97 3.78 2.28
N THR A 324 15.24 3.35 2.33
CA THR A 324 15.61 1.96 1.99
C THR A 324 14.80 0.96 2.80
N GLN A 325 14.70 1.15 4.12
CA GLN A 325 13.96 0.23 4.97
C GLN A 325 12.45 0.22 4.67
N ILE A 326 11.86 1.37 4.39
CA ILE A 326 10.45 1.46 4.00
C ILE A 326 10.21 0.73 2.67
N TRP A 327 11.03 0.94 1.66
CA TRP A 327 10.89 0.23 0.39
C TRP A 327 11.06 -1.29 0.55
N ILE A 328 12.00 -1.75 1.38
CA ILE A 328 12.15 -3.16 1.71
C ILE A 328 10.89 -3.71 2.40
N ALA A 329 10.32 -2.95 3.32
CA ALA A 329 9.07 -3.34 3.99
C ALA A 329 7.91 -3.45 2.99
N MET A 330 7.81 -2.52 2.05
CA MET A 330 6.79 -2.56 1.00
C MET A 330 7.00 -3.70 -0.01
N ILE A 331 8.27 -4.01 -0.36
CA ILE A 331 8.60 -5.19 -1.18
C ILE A 331 8.19 -6.47 -0.45
N TYR A 332 8.47 -6.56 0.86
CA TYR A 332 8.09 -7.73 1.67
C TYR A 332 6.56 -7.89 1.72
N PHE A 333 5.82 -6.79 1.88
CA PHE A 333 4.35 -6.81 1.78
C PHE A 333 3.89 -7.39 0.43
N LEU A 334 4.44 -6.93 -0.69
CA LEU A 334 4.10 -7.45 -2.02
C LEU A 334 4.46 -8.93 -2.17
N LEU A 335 5.58 -9.37 -1.62
CA LEU A 335 5.96 -10.79 -1.62
C LEU A 335 4.94 -11.65 -0.88
N LEU A 336 4.46 -11.20 0.28
CA LEU A 336 3.41 -11.89 1.03
C LEU A 336 2.09 -11.91 0.26
N ALA A 337 1.67 -10.76 -0.30
CA ALA A 337 0.46 -10.64 -1.09
C ALA A 337 0.52 -11.54 -2.34
N TRP A 338 1.66 -11.52 -3.04
CA TRP A 338 1.89 -12.40 -4.20
C TRP A 338 1.87 -13.88 -3.82
N THR A 339 2.55 -14.26 -2.75
CA THR A 339 2.55 -15.65 -2.25
C THR A 339 1.14 -16.10 -1.92
N LYS A 340 0.38 -15.29 -1.19
CA LYS A 340 -1.02 -15.57 -0.86
C LYS A 340 -1.86 -15.78 -2.11
N PHE A 341 -1.70 -14.90 -3.12
CA PHE A 341 -2.44 -14.99 -4.38
C PHE A 341 -2.08 -16.27 -5.16
N GLN A 342 -0.78 -16.54 -5.36
CA GLN A 342 -0.29 -17.68 -6.13
C GLN A 342 -0.67 -19.03 -5.50
N THR A 343 -0.66 -19.11 -4.19
CA THR A 343 -1.00 -20.33 -3.45
C THR A 343 -2.49 -20.45 -3.13
N GLN A 344 -3.28 -19.43 -3.47
CA GLN A 344 -4.70 -19.34 -3.10
C GLN A 344 -4.93 -19.57 -1.59
N PHE A 345 -3.98 -19.12 -0.76
CA PHE A 345 -4.07 -19.29 0.67
C PHE A 345 -5.27 -18.56 1.25
N VAL A 346 -6.14 -19.31 1.92
CA VAL A 346 -7.45 -18.81 2.41
C VAL A 346 -7.33 -18.02 3.72
N GLY A 347 -6.26 -18.25 4.50
CA GLY A 347 -6.00 -17.54 5.75
C GLY A 347 -5.70 -16.05 5.55
N SER A 348 -5.66 -15.29 6.63
CA SER A 348 -5.29 -13.87 6.61
C SER A 348 -3.84 -13.66 6.16
N LEU A 349 -3.52 -12.45 5.70
CA LEU A 349 -2.13 -12.09 5.38
C LEU A 349 -1.23 -12.15 6.63
N LEU A 350 -1.79 -11.83 7.81
CA LEU A 350 -1.09 -11.92 9.09
C LEU A 350 -0.75 -13.38 9.45
N GLU A 351 -1.69 -14.31 9.22
CA GLU A 351 -1.43 -15.74 9.46
C GLU A 351 -0.32 -16.24 8.56
N LEU A 352 -0.35 -15.91 7.26
CA LEU A 352 0.72 -16.23 6.33
C LEU A 352 2.08 -15.64 6.77
N THR A 353 2.09 -14.39 7.24
CA THR A 353 3.30 -13.73 7.73
C THR A 353 3.92 -14.51 8.89
N ARG A 354 3.11 -14.89 9.88
CA ARG A 354 3.57 -15.68 11.04
C ARG A 354 4.10 -17.06 10.64
N MET A 355 3.40 -17.74 9.72
CA MET A 355 3.87 -19.04 9.22
C MET A 355 5.22 -18.93 8.50
N ILE A 356 5.40 -17.92 7.67
CA ILE A 356 6.66 -17.67 6.97
C ILE A 356 7.78 -17.30 7.95
N GLU A 357 7.49 -16.46 8.94
CA GLU A 357 8.47 -16.04 9.96
C GLU A 357 9.07 -17.23 10.70
N GLU A 358 8.24 -18.19 11.13
CA GLU A 358 8.68 -19.39 11.87
C GLU A 358 9.65 -20.27 11.07
N VAL A 359 9.44 -20.38 9.76
CA VAL A 359 10.19 -21.33 8.92
C VAL A 359 11.09 -20.65 7.88
N LEU A 360 11.34 -19.35 8.02
CA LEU A 360 11.98 -18.54 7.00
C LEU A 360 13.32 -19.09 6.49
N LEU A 361 14.11 -19.69 7.37
CA LEU A 361 15.42 -20.30 7.06
C LEU A 361 15.38 -21.83 6.99
N GLU A 362 14.20 -22.43 7.05
CA GLU A 362 14.06 -23.88 6.93
C GLU A 362 13.95 -24.32 5.46
N PRO A 363 14.48 -25.49 5.10
CA PRO A 363 14.37 -26.06 3.75
C PRO A 363 13.02 -26.75 3.54
N ILE A 364 11.94 -25.97 3.66
CA ILE A 364 10.54 -26.41 3.49
C ILE A 364 9.97 -25.74 2.27
N SER A 365 9.18 -26.45 1.47
CA SER A 365 8.41 -25.86 0.39
C SER A 365 7.29 -24.97 0.95
N ILE A 366 7.17 -23.73 0.46
CA ILE A 366 6.06 -22.84 0.85
C ILE A 366 4.72 -23.49 0.53
N ILE A 367 4.60 -24.21 -0.60
CA ILE A 367 3.38 -24.92 -0.98
C ILE A 367 3.06 -26.01 0.03
N ASP A 368 4.06 -26.81 0.44
CA ASP A 368 3.84 -27.87 1.42
C ASP A 368 3.50 -27.30 2.80
N LEU A 369 4.17 -26.22 3.21
CA LEU A 369 3.85 -25.48 4.44
C LEU A 369 2.37 -25.08 4.48
N LEU A 370 1.86 -24.50 3.40
CA LEU A 370 0.48 -24.02 3.32
C LEU A 370 -0.55 -25.16 3.24
N ASN A 371 -0.15 -26.33 2.74
CA ASN A 371 -0.98 -27.54 2.69
C ASN A 371 -1.02 -28.30 4.03
N LEU A 372 -0.08 -28.06 4.95
CA LEU A 372 -0.05 -28.69 6.27
C LEU A 372 -1.21 -28.24 7.21
N THR A 373 -2.04 -27.29 6.80
CA THR A 373 -3.18 -26.78 7.60
C THR A 373 -4.56 -27.13 7.03
N PRO A 374 -4.91 -28.41 6.75
CA PRO A 374 -6.19 -28.77 6.12
C PRO A 374 -7.43 -28.40 6.98
N ARG A 375 -7.28 -28.33 8.33
CA ARG A 375 -8.38 -27.96 9.25
C ARG A 375 -8.65 -26.46 9.26
N THR A 376 -7.61 -25.62 9.15
CA THR A 376 -7.73 -24.15 9.05
C THR A 376 -8.33 -23.75 7.71
N VAL A 377 -7.91 -24.41 6.64
CA VAL A 377 -8.46 -24.20 5.28
C VAL A 377 -9.95 -24.53 5.23
N LYS A 378 -10.41 -25.66 5.77
CA LYS A 378 -11.86 -26.01 5.80
C LYS A 378 -12.69 -25.03 6.64
N ARG A 379 -12.19 -24.54 7.77
CA ARG A 379 -12.90 -23.55 8.60
C ARG A 379 -12.94 -22.17 7.94
N ALA A 380 -11.88 -21.78 7.24
CA ALA A 380 -11.80 -20.51 6.53
C ALA A 380 -12.70 -20.53 5.28
N LEU A 381 -12.73 -21.63 4.50
CA LEU A 381 -13.64 -21.81 3.37
C LEU A 381 -15.13 -21.74 3.78
N ALA A 382 -15.46 -22.21 4.99
CA ALA A 382 -16.82 -22.11 5.52
C ALA A 382 -17.22 -20.69 5.98
N ARG A 383 -16.25 -19.79 6.17
CA ARG A 383 -16.44 -18.40 6.66
C ARG A 383 -16.14 -17.33 5.62
N ALA A 384 -15.46 -17.66 4.57
CA ALA A 384 -15.04 -16.71 3.54
C ALA A 384 -16.01 -16.79 2.35
N GLY A 385 -16.60 -15.68 2.01
CA GLY A 385 -16.94 -15.40 0.62
C GLY A 385 -15.68 -15.49 -0.27
N PRO A 386 -15.79 -15.20 -1.57
CA PRO A 386 -14.68 -15.36 -2.52
C PRO A 386 -13.38 -14.72 -2.00
N PRO A 387 -12.19 -15.28 -2.35
CA PRO A 387 -10.93 -14.93 -1.72
C PRO A 387 -10.62 -13.44 -1.85
N GLN A 388 -10.89 -12.69 -0.81
CA GLN A 388 -10.41 -11.33 -0.62
C GLN A 388 -9.10 -11.40 0.17
N LEU A 389 -8.15 -10.52 -0.13
CA LEU A 389 -7.00 -10.27 0.73
C LEU A 389 -7.52 -9.70 2.07
N ALA A 390 -7.96 -10.56 3.00
CA ALA A 390 -8.28 -10.09 4.33
C ALA A 390 -6.98 -9.59 4.99
N LEU A 391 -6.91 -8.29 5.21
CA LEU A 391 -5.76 -7.63 5.86
C LEU A 391 -5.81 -7.75 7.39
N LEU A 392 -6.86 -8.34 7.96
CA LEU A 392 -7.05 -8.57 9.41
C LEU A 392 -7.18 -10.05 9.73
#